data_eadd67272aad619fc92d5ac5eadb3e2f
#
_entry.id   eadd67272aad619fc92d5ac5eadb3e2f
#
_cell.length_a   1.000
_cell.length_b   1.000
_cell.length_c   1.000
_cell.angle_alpha   90.00
_cell.angle_beta   90.00
_cell.angle_gamma   90.00
#
_symmetry.space_group_name_H-M   'P 1'
#
loop_
_entity.id
_entity.type
_entity.pdbx_description
1 polymer ?
#
loop_
_entity_poly.entity_id
_entity_poly.type
_entity_poly.pdbx_seq_one_letter_code
_entity_poly.pdbx_strand_id
1 'polypeptide(L)'
;MTRRFACIRLPLAPLFTPLFVGALAVALSVSAPVCGADDPVGAAMKLYEKRRYEQAARLLEDALARPDAERRAQAQLVLGMIYLRNADLHEALARTAATAELDYLDKLLKTRTEDRSRYARLYLAEALLARGDAAAAARHFEQVRADPGIESRYQAIASVGLGSVLWAQRDAERARGLWARAGGAAEITLARAAAQGRAQLVDAKSLQRLADDASRARELSPRTRRYLIEIYTATGAPDKALAVARAADLGMASYVERFKVLKGTPKSINLYDLALLTDLTRLYRELARRQLEQAAADARMKPSAEYYLAEVLSGLGASDEALTYVQAFLARPQTPAQYRERALARQALIAHRQGRRAEAESTWSAMAEQGSDPEVLADIVLGCADVQTQCGKVLARVGKVTEAGDGRRYQRLNFALGSYYLRKKDYARAISYMEAGRDKSNKNKIEANDPEMLAGLAEAYYRTKKFSEGLEIFFEMSKEFPVVRQIQEAMQGVYSMEQRSAGDVKIL
;
A
#
# COMPACT_ATOMS: atom_id res chain seq x y z
N MET A 1 33.78 16.98 -42.34
CA MET A 1 32.79 17.99 -41.91
C MET A 1 32.11 17.48 -40.64
N THR A 2 32.72 17.77 -39.51
CA THR A 2 32.29 17.35 -38.14
C THR A 2 31.47 18.48 -37.56
N ARG A 3 30.15 18.30 -37.42
CA ARG A 3 29.29 19.27 -36.68
C ARG A 3 29.41 18.99 -35.19
N ARG A 4 30.06 19.91 -34.48
CA ARG A 4 30.02 20.00 -33.03
C ARG A 4 28.63 20.57 -32.61
N PHE A 5 27.82 19.79 -31.90
CA PHE A 5 26.66 20.33 -31.21
C PHE A 5 27.11 20.83 -29.84
N ALA A 6 26.91 22.12 -29.61
CA ALA A 6 27.15 22.75 -28.31
C ALA A 6 26.02 22.34 -27.35
N CYS A 7 26.39 21.78 -26.21
CA CYS A 7 25.48 21.59 -25.08
C CYS A 7 25.12 22.93 -24.48
N ILE A 8 23.88 23.37 -24.66
CA ILE A 8 23.33 24.55 -23.99
C ILE A 8 23.07 24.14 -22.52
N ARG A 9 23.78 24.79 -21.59
CA ARG A 9 23.49 24.76 -20.18
C ARG A 9 22.24 25.62 -19.95
N LEU A 10 21.10 24.95 -19.69
CA LEU A 10 19.96 25.61 -19.09
C LEU A 10 20.15 25.65 -17.58
N PRO A 11 19.96 26.82 -16.93
CA PRO A 11 20.02 26.91 -15.48
C PRO A 11 18.82 26.15 -14.90
N LEU A 12 19.10 25.21 -14.03
CA LEU A 12 18.10 24.56 -13.18
C LEU A 12 17.52 25.64 -12.25
N ALA A 13 16.33 26.11 -12.59
CA ALA A 13 15.53 26.90 -11.69
C ALA A 13 15.09 26.02 -10.51
N PRO A 14 15.17 26.51 -9.26
CA PRO A 14 14.78 25.77 -8.09
C PRO A 14 13.27 25.90 -7.89
N LEU A 15 12.49 25.08 -8.55
CA LEU A 15 11.07 24.94 -8.31
C LEU A 15 10.71 23.46 -8.42
N PHE A 16 10.39 22.89 -7.31
CA PHE A 16 9.74 21.60 -6.99
C PHE A 16 10.54 20.66 -6.09
N THR A 17 10.11 20.72 -4.87
CA THR A 17 10.15 19.78 -3.73
C THR A 17 11.12 18.61 -3.81
N PRO A 18 12.18 18.68 -3.05
CA PRO A 18 13.29 17.72 -3.07
C PRO A 18 13.14 16.63 -2.01
N LEU A 19 12.03 15.92 -1.95
CA LEU A 19 11.85 14.97 -0.86
C LEU A 19 12.57 13.64 -1.03
N PHE A 20 12.90 13.30 -2.26
CA PHE A 20 13.63 12.08 -2.60
C PHE A 20 14.89 12.35 -3.45
N VAL A 21 14.99 13.53 -4.05
CA VAL A 21 16.12 13.92 -4.88
C VAL A 21 17.39 14.08 -4.05
N GLY A 22 17.28 14.43 -2.77
CA GLY A 22 18.45 14.68 -1.92
C GLY A 22 19.27 13.43 -1.58
N ALA A 23 18.64 12.29 -1.24
CA ALA A 23 19.38 11.06 -1.01
C ALA A 23 19.96 10.51 -2.32
N LEU A 24 19.22 10.68 -3.42
CA LEU A 24 19.69 10.35 -4.75
C LEU A 24 20.75 11.32 -5.25
N ALA A 25 20.66 12.63 -4.93
CA ALA A 25 21.65 13.63 -5.31
C ALA A 25 23.03 13.36 -4.72
N VAL A 26 23.12 12.81 -3.51
CA VAL A 26 24.39 12.36 -2.93
C VAL A 26 24.94 11.15 -3.69
N ALA A 27 24.08 10.25 -4.15
CA ALA A 27 24.47 9.09 -4.95
C ALA A 27 24.70 9.45 -6.45
N LEU A 28 24.02 10.50 -6.97
CA LEU A 28 24.10 10.93 -8.36
C LEU A 28 25.18 12.01 -8.61
N SER A 29 25.61 12.76 -7.58
CA SER A 29 26.56 13.88 -7.73
C SER A 29 28.00 13.47 -8.05
N VAL A 30 28.29 12.17 -8.08
CA VAL A 30 29.65 11.64 -8.32
C VAL A 30 29.89 11.20 -9.77
N SER A 31 28.89 11.27 -10.65
CA SER A 31 29.12 10.88 -12.06
C SER A 31 28.88 12.07 -13.01
N ALA A 32 29.94 12.41 -13.76
CA ALA A 32 29.82 13.30 -14.90
C ALA A 32 28.75 12.80 -15.87
N PRO A 33 27.95 13.68 -16.50
CA PRO A 33 26.89 13.26 -17.42
C PRO A 33 27.54 12.62 -18.65
N VAL A 34 27.37 11.30 -18.77
CA VAL A 34 27.53 10.64 -20.05
C VAL A 34 26.28 10.96 -20.87
N CYS A 35 26.41 11.90 -21.79
CA CYS A 35 25.39 12.21 -22.79
C CYS A 35 25.35 11.04 -23.82
N GLY A 36 24.54 10.03 -23.55
CA GLY A 36 24.27 8.91 -24.46
C GLY A 36 22.80 8.58 -24.47
N ALA A 37 22.26 8.18 -25.59
CA ALA A 37 20.84 7.92 -25.86
C ALA A 37 20.20 6.80 -25.02
N ASP A 38 20.96 6.15 -24.12
CA ASP A 38 20.54 4.97 -23.36
C ASP A 38 20.91 5.05 -21.86
N ASP A 39 20.39 6.07 -21.14
CA ASP A 39 20.44 6.06 -19.66
C ASP A 39 19.07 5.61 -19.08
N PRO A 40 18.84 4.30 -18.86
CA PRO A 40 17.59 3.81 -18.33
C PRO A 40 17.33 4.28 -16.91
N VAL A 41 18.35 4.54 -16.09
CA VAL A 41 18.20 5.05 -14.73
C VAL A 41 17.71 6.51 -14.77
N GLY A 42 18.30 7.37 -15.57
CA GLY A 42 17.85 8.75 -15.72
C GLY A 42 16.45 8.86 -16.34
N ALA A 43 16.13 7.99 -17.30
CA ALA A 43 14.79 7.91 -17.89
C ALA A 43 13.75 7.43 -16.85
N ALA A 44 14.07 6.40 -16.05
CA ALA A 44 13.21 5.89 -14.99
C ALA A 44 12.99 6.95 -13.90
N MET A 45 14.01 7.72 -13.54
CA MET A 45 13.89 8.82 -12.58
C MET A 45 12.92 9.90 -13.06
N LYS A 46 12.95 10.28 -14.34
CA LYS A 46 11.98 11.21 -14.91
C LYS A 46 10.54 10.68 -14.85
N LEU A 47 10.36 9.38 -15.07
CA LEU A 47 9.06 8.73 -14.92
C LEU A 47 8.62 8.69 -13.44
N TYR A 48 9.55 8.41 -12.53
CA TYR A 48 9.31 8.43 -11.09
C TYR A 48 8.87 9.82 -10.60
N GLU A 49 9.52 10.87 -11.02
CA GLU A 49 9.14 12.26 -10.70
C GLU A 49 7.73 12.59 -11.20
N LYS A 50 7.34 12.02 -12.35
CA LYS A 50 5.98 12.10 -12.90
C LYS A 50 5.00 11.11 -12.27
N ARG A 51 5.40 10.38 -11.23
CA ARG A 51 4.62 9.35 -10.54
C ARG A 51 4.15 8.18 -11.43
N ARG A 52 4.79 7.98 -12.55
CA ARG A 52 4.55 6.84 -13.46
C ARG A 52 5.34 5.62 -13.02
N TYR A 53 5.04 5.17 -11.81
CA TYR A 53 5.84 4.18 -11.08
C TYR A 53 5.93 2.83 -11.82
N GLU A 54 4.83 2.35 -12.39
CA GLU A 54 4.84 1.08 -13.12
C GLU A 54 5.69 1.14 -14.40
N GLN A 55 5.65 2.26 -15.13
CA GLN A 55 6.47 2.45 -16.32
C GLN A 55 7.95 2.58 -15.97
N ALA A 56 8.26 3.29 -14.87
CA ALA A 56 9.62 3.42 -14.35
C ALA A 56 10.17 2.05 -13.89
N ALA A 57 9.36 1.23 -13.21
CA ALA A 57 9.75 -0.10 -12.77
C ALA A 57 10.09 -1.01 -13.96
N ARG A 58 9.21 -1.11 -14.96
CA ARG A 58 9.44 -1.94 -16.15
C ARG A 58 10.71 -1.56 -16.88
N LEU A 59 10.96 -0.26 -17.06
CA LEU A 59 12.18 0.21 -17.71
C LEU A 59 13.45 -0.26 -16.99
N LEU A 60 13.45 -0.23 -15.64
CA LEU A 60 14.59 -0.69 -14.85
C LEU A 60 14.70 -2.22 -14.79
N GLU A 61 13.58 -2.93 -14.74
CA GLU A 61 13.54 -4.39 -14.79
C GLU A 61 14.15 -4.89 -16.10
N ASP A 62 13.75 -4.30 -17.25
CA ASP A 62 14.31 -4.62 -18.57
C ASP A 62 15.81 -4.31 -18.66
N ALA A 63 16.24 -3.20 -18.04
CA ALA A 63 17.66 -2.86 -17.97
C ALA A 63 18.43 -3.86 -17.10
N LEU A 64 17.89 -4.26 -15.97
CA LEU A 64 18.51 -5.19 -15.02
C LEU A 64 18.52 -6.64 -15.51
N ALA A 65 17.67 -7.01 -16.46
CA ALA A 65 17.69 -8.31 -17.11
C ALA A 65 18.96 -8.54 -17.95
N ARG A 66 19.66 -7.48 -18.36
CA ARG A 66 20.94 -7.55 -19.06
C ARG A 66 22.07 -7.83 -18.08
N PRO A 67 22.94 -8.80 -18.33
CA PRO A 67 24.01 -9.19 -17.36
C PRO A 67 25.06 -8.09 -17.14
N ASP A 68 25.28 -7.26 -18.15
CA ASP A 68 26.27 -6.17 -18.22
C ASP A 68 25.68 -4.80 -17.92
N ALA A 69 24.54 -4.74 -17.22
CA ALA A 69 23.85 -3.49 -16.92
C ALA A 69 24.80 -2.49 -16.22
N GLU A 70 25.14 -1.44 -16.96
CA GLU A 70 25.86 -0.31 -16.41
C GLU A 70 25.06 0.30 -15.25
N ARG A 71 25.75 0.67 -14.16
CA ARG A 71 25.11 1.23 -12.94
C ARG A 71 24.07 0.31 -12.30
N ARG A 72 24.28 -1.00 -12.38
CA ARG A 72 23.35 -2.01 -11.82
C ARG A 72 22.87 -1.68 -10.40
N ALA A 73 23.78 -1.36 -9.49
CA ALA A 73 23.45 -1.06 -8.10
C ALA A 73 22.57 0.20 -7.98
N GLN A 74 22.81 1.21 -8.82
CA GLN A 74 21.97 2.42 -8.87
C GLN A 74 20.56 2.11 -9.41
N ALA A 75 20.48 1.29 -10.47
CA ALA A 75 19.19 0.84 -11.01
C ALA A 75 18.40 0.04 -9.96
N GLN A 76 19.06 -0.83 -9.21
CA GLN A 76 18.44 -1.60 -8.11
C GLN A 76 17.97 -0.70 -6.98
N LEU A 77 18.76 0.32 -6.58
CA LEU A 77 18.33 1.31 -5.58
C LEU A 77 17.04 2.02 -6.02
N VAL A 78 17.02 2.55 -7.26
CA VAL A 78 15.85 3.29 -7.79
C VAL A 78 14.66 2.35 -7.93
N LEU A 79 14.84 1.13 -8.40
CA LEU A 79 13.75 0.14 -8.52
C LEU A 79 13.20 -0.22 -7.13
N GLY A 80 14.05 -0.39 -6.13
CA GLY A 80 13.65 -0.63 -4.75
C GLY A 80 12.79 0.54 -4.20
N MET A 81 13.20 1.78 -4.47
CA MET A 81 12.41 2.97 -4.10
C MET A 81 11.05 3.01 -4.82
N ILE A 82 11.00 2.66 -6.10
CA ILE A 82 9.75 2.61 -6.87
C ILE A 82 8.80 1.55 -6.29
N TYR A 83 9.31 0.36 -5.98
CA TYR A 83 8.49 -0.68 -5.37
C TYR A 83 8.00 -0.29 -3.97
N LEU A 84 8.82 0.39 -3.18
CA LEU A 84 8.38 0.92 -1.88
C LEU A 84 7.22 1.91 -2.05
N ARG A 85 7.30 2.81 -3.03
CA ARG A 85 6.19 3.74 -3.32
C ARG A 85 4.93 3.04 -3.81
N ASN A 86 5.07 2.00 -4.61
CA ASN A 86 3.93 1.16 -4.97
C ASN A 86 3.31 0.47 -3.75
N ALA A 87 4.12 -0.01 -2.80
CA ALA A 87 3.61 -0.60 -1.57
C ALA A 87 2.83 0.42 -0.74
N ASP A 88 3.37 1.63 -0.54
CA ASP A 88 2.74 2.71 0.22
C ASP A 88 1.40 3.13 -0.40
N LEU A 89 1.35 3.25 -1.74
CA LEU A 89 0.12 3.53 -2.46
C LEU A 89 -0.92 2.41 -2.27
N HIS A 90 -0.54 1.14 -2.43
CA HIS A 90 -1.46 0.03 -2.24
C HIS A 90 -1.96 -0.06 -0.80
N GLU A 91 -1.12 0.26 0.19
CA GLU A 91 -1.54 0.35 1.58
C GLU A 91 -2.54 1.48 1.83
N ALA A 92 -2.32 2.66 1.25
CA ALA A 92 -3.26 3.77 1.33
C ALA A 92 -4.60 3.40 0.68
N LEU A 93 -4.56 2.79 -0.50
CA LEU A 93 -5.75 2.30 -1.20
C LEU A 93 -6.46 1.18 -0.43
N ALA A 94 -5.74 0.29 0.26
CA ALA A 94 -6.33 -0.74 1.10
C ALA A 94 -7.14 -0.14 2.25
N ARG A 95 -6.67 0.93 2.87
CA ARG A 95 -7.41 1.65 3.91
C ARG A 95 -8.71 2.24 3.39
N THR A 96 -8.66 2.85 2.22
CA THR A 96 -9.84 3.45 1.57
C THR A 96 -10.82 2.37 1.09
N ALA A 97 -10.30 1.30 0.48
CA ALA A 97 -11.10 0.16 0.02
C ALA A 97 -11.80 -0.55 1.19
N ALA A 98 -11.11 -0.71 2.33
CA ALA A 98 -11.71 -1.28 3.54
C ALA A 98 -12.98 -0.55 3.95
N THR A 99 -12.98 0.78 3.86
CA THR A 99 -14.16 1.60 4.14
C THR A 99 -15.29 1.30 3.16
N ALA A 100 -15.03 1.42 1.87
CA ALA A 100 -16.05 1.29 0.82
C ALA A 100 -16.59 -0.15 0.73
N GLU A 101 -15.73 -1.15 0.82
CA GLU A 101 -16.12 -2.56 0.72
C GLU A 101 -16.96 -2.99 1.92
N LEU A 102 -16.56 -2.63 3.14
CA LEU A 102 -17.29 -3.00 4.34
C LEU A 102 -18.65 -2.29 4.42
N ASP A 103 -18.71 -0.99 4.10
CA ASP A 103 -19.96 -0.25 4.05
C ASP A 103 -20.94 -0.85 3.01
N TYR A 104 -20.40 -1.25 1.86
CA TYR A 104 -21.22 -1.87 0.81
C TYR A 104 -21.75 -3.24 1.23
N LEU A 105 -20.89 -4.12 1.72
CA LEU A 105 -21.29 -5.48 2.11
C LEU A 105 -22.26 -5.47 3.31
N ASP A 106 -22.05 -4.54 4.27
CA ASP A 106 -22.98 -4.35 5.39
C ASP A 106 -24.36 -3.88 4.91
N LYS A 107 -24.40 -2.93 3.98
CA LYS A 107 -25.66 -2.49 3.36
C LYS A 107 -26.33 -3.62 2.58
N LEU A 108 -25.56 -4.40 1.84
CA LEU A 108 -26.09 -5.54 1.09
C LEU A 108 -26.73 -6.59 2.01
N LEU A 109 -26.11 -6.86 3.17
CA LEU A 109 -26.68 -7.75 4.18
C LEU A 109 -28.02 -7.25 4.75
N LYS A 110 -28.21 -5.95 4.82
CA LYS A 110 -29.43 -5.30 5.34
C LYS A 110 -30.55 -5.23 4.32
N THR A 111 -30.25 -5.23 3.02
CA THR A 111 -31.24 -5.01 1.94
C THR A 111 -32.02 -6.26 1.51
N ARG A 112 -31.81 -7.43 2.11
CA ARG A 112 -32.69 -8.59 2.15
C ARG A 112 -33.13 -9.25 0.84
N THR A 113 -32.25 -9.59 -0.04
CA THR A 113 -32.54 -10.77 -0.87
C THR A 113 -31.73 -11.92 -0.32
N GLU A 114 -32.40 -12.95 0.20
CA GLU A 114 -31.77 -14.06 0.93
C GLU A 114 -30.55 -14.64 0.23
N ASP A 115 -30.60 -14.84 -1.07
CA ASP A 115 -29.47 -15.38 -1.83
C ASP A 115 -28.25 -14.47 -1.85
N ARG A 116 -28.43 -13.14 -1.90
CA ARG A 116 -27.33 -12.17 -1.92
C ARG A 116 -26.64 -12.05 -0.56
N SER A 117 -27.41 -12.08 0.52
CA SER A 117 -26.87 -11.97 1.87
C SER A 117 -25.98 -13.14 2.25
N ARG A 118 -26.24 -14.32 1.75
CA ARG A 118 -25.44 -15.52 2.02
C ARG A 118 -24.00 -15.35 1.59
N TYR A 119 -23.78 -14.98 0.32
CA TYR A 119 -22.43 -14.81 -0.24
C TYR A 119 -21.75 -13.53 0.23
N ALA A 120 -22.53 -12.46 0.46
CA ALA A 120 -22.00 -11.21 1.01
C ALA A 120 -21.34 -11.43 2.37
N ARG A 121 -21.85 -12.36 3.20
CA ARG A 121 -21.22 -12.71 4.48
C ARG A 121 -19.81 -13.28 4.32
N LEU A 122 -19.57 -14.12 3.30
CA LEU A 122 -18.24 -14.66 3.05
C LEU A 122 -17.26 -13.53 2.72
N TYR A 123 -17.63 -12.65 1.79
CA TYR A 123 -16.77 -11.53 1.40
C TYR A 123 -16.56 -10.54 2.54
N LEU A 124 -17.61 -10.28 3.35
CA LEU A 124 -17.47 -9.46 4.55
C LEU A 124 -16.52 -10.09 5.58
N ALA A 125 -16.59 -11.40 5.78
CA ALA A 125 -15.67 -12.11 6.67
C ALA A 125 -14.22 -12.01 6.18
N GLU A 126 -13.97 -12.18 4.88
CA GLU A 126 -12.63 -12.03 4.28
C GLU A 126 -12.09 -10.60 4.42
N ALA A 127 -12.93 -9.59 4.16
CA ALA A 127 -12.57 -8.18 4.29
C ALA A 127 -12.28 -7.80 5.76
N LEU A 128 -13.08 -8.28 6.71
CA LEU A 128 -12.86 -8.09 8.15
C LEU A 128 -11.56 -8.75 8.61
N LEU A 129 -11.27 -9.97 8.14
CA LEU A 129 -10.02 -10.66 8.45
C LEU A 129 -8.81 -9.90 7.89
N ALA A 130 -8.87 -9.43 6.65
CA ALA A 130 -7.81 -8.63 6.04
C ALA A 130 -7.58 -7.30 6.77
N ARG A 131 -8.64 -6.70 7.34
CA ARG A 131 -8.55 -5.51 8.20
C ARG A 131 -8.01 -5.80 9.61
N GLY A 132 -7.93 -7.06 10.01
CA GLY A 132 -7.49 -7.46 11.35
C GLY A 132 -8.61 -7.61 12.39
N ASP A 133 -9.89 -7.48 12.01
CA ASP A 133 -11.04 -7.69 12.90
C ASP A 133 -11.43 -9.18 12.94
N ALA A 134 -10.57 -9.95 13.60
CA ALA A 134 -10.69 -11.41 13.65
C ALA A 134 -12.01 -11.88 14.34
N ALA A 135 -12.48 -11.16 15.36
CA ALA A 135 -13.68 -11.54 16.10
C ALA A 135 -14.95 -11.37 15.25
N ALA A 136 -15.07 -10.28 14.51
CA ALA A 136 -16.17 -10.06 13.59
C ALA A 136 -16.10 -11.05 12.41
N ALA A 137 -14.91 -11.26 11.84
CA ALA A 137 -14.69 -12.22 10.76
C ALA A 137 -15.13 -13.64 11.15
N ALA A 138 -14.78 -14.12 12.35
CA ALA A 138 -15.16 -15.45 12.84
C ALA A 138 -16.66 -15.67 12.78
N ARG A 139 -17.45 -14.72 13.30
CA ARG A 139 -18.93 -14.82 13.33
C ARG A 139 -19.52 -15.00 11.94
N HIS A 140 -19.03 -14.25 10.96
CA HIS A 140 -19.52 -14.36 9.59
C HIS A 140 -19.04 -15.65 8.91
N PHE A 141 -17.81 -16.12 9.14
CA PHE A 141 -17.34 -17.41 8.64
C PHE A 141 -18.16 -18.58 9.20
N GLU A 142 -18.51 -18.55 10.49
CA GLU A 142 -19.35 -19.59 11.12
C GLU A 142 -20.74 -19.64 10.49
N GLN A 143 -21.36 -18.47 10.24
CA GLN A 143 -22.66 -18.39 9.57
C GLN A 143 -22.61 -18.94 8.13
N VAL A 144 -21.56 -18.59 7.35
CA VAL A 144 -21.39 -19.12 5.99
C VAL A 144 -21.20 -20.63 6.00
N ARG A 145 -20.38 -21.15 6.93
CA ARG A 145 -20.10 -22.59 7.05
C ARG A 145 -21.33 -23.40 7.43
N ALA A 146 -22.20 -22.83 8.24
CA ALA A 146 -23.43 -23.49 8.73
C ALA A 146 -24.62 -23.37 7.76
N ASP A 147 -24.54 -22.51 6.74
CA ASP A 147 -25.66 -22.24 5.82
C ASP A 147 -25.73 -23.31 4.72
N PRO A 148 -26.76 -24.20 4.72
CA PRO A 148 -26.91 -25.25 3.72
C PRO A 148 -27.24 -24.72 2.31
N GLY A 149 -27.65 -23.47 2.18
CA GLY A 149 -27.97 -22.85 0.89
C GLY A 149 -26.71 -22.28 0.17
N ILE A 150 -25.53 -22.38 0.78
CA ILE A 150 -24.27 -21.97 0.17
C ILE A 150 -23.57 -23.20 -0.43
N GLU A 151 -23.01 -23.03 -1.62
CA GLU A 151 -22.23 -24.10 -2.27
C GLU A 151 -21.07 -24.57 -1.37
N SER A 152 -20.83 -25.87 -1.33
CA SER A 152 -19.83 -26.53 -0.48
C SER A 152 -18.43 -25.96 -0.61
N ARG A 153 -18.03 -25.48 -1.81
CA ARG A 153 -16.74 -24.82 -2.02
C ARG A 153 -16.58 -23.54 -1.20
N TYR A 154 -17.63 -22.73 -1.06
CA TYR A 154 -17.57 -21.49 -0.26
C TYR A 154 -17.65 -21.78 1.24
N GLN A 155 -18.36 -22.83 1.64
CA GLN A 155 -18.34 -23.33 3.01
C GLN A 155 -16.92 -23.83 3.39
N ALA A 156 -16.24 -24.50 2.46
CA ALA A 156 -14.85 -24.93 2.65
C ALA A 156 -13.89 -23.72 2.77
N ILE A 157 -14.04 -22.69 1.93
CA ILE A 157 -13.27 -21.44 2.04
C ILE A 157 -13.53 -20.77 3.39
N ALA A 158 -14.78 -20.68 3.82
CA ALA A 158 -15.14 -20.14 5.14
C ALA A 158 -14.50 -20.96 6.29
N SER A 159 -14.42 -22.27 6.14
CA SER A 159 -13.74 -23.14 7.11
C SER A 159 -12.25 -22.87 7.19
N VAL A 160 -11.59 -22.59 6.04
CA VAL A 160 -10.18 -22.18 6.00
C VAL A 160 -9.99 -20.83 6.68
N GLY A 161 -10.86 -19.85 6.38
CA GLY A 161 -10.82 -18.51 6.99
C GLY A 161 -11.01 -18.57 8.51
N LEU A 162 -12.01 -19.32 8.99
CA LEU A 162 -12.24 -19.54 10.42
C LEU A 162 -11.03 -20.22 11.10
N GLY A 163 -10.43 -21.20 10.45
CA GLY A 163 -9.21 -21.84 10.94
C GLY A 163 -8.07 -20.83 11.12
N SER A 164 -7.93 -19.88 10.19
CA SER A 164 -6.92 -18.81 10.32
C SER A 164 -7.21 -17.88 11.51
N VAL A 165 -8.48 -17.54 11.77
CA VAL A 165 -8.87 -16.77 12.94
C VAL A 165 -8.56 -17.50 14.24
N LEU A 166 -8.96 -18.77 14.34
CA LEU A 166 -8.72 -19.59 15.52
C LEU A 166 -7.22 -19.77 15.81
N TRP A 167 -6.42 -19.94 14.75
CA TRP A 167 -4.96 -19.99 14.90
C TRP A 167 -4.40 -18.70 15.53
N ALA A 168 -4.83 -17.54 15.04
CA ALA A 168 -4.44 -16.24 15.60
C ALA A 168 -4.88 -16.09 17.07
N GLN A 169 -5.99 -16.70 17.46
CA GLN A 169 -6.50 -16.77 18.84
C GLN A 169 -5.83 -17.86 19.69
N ARG A 170 -4.82 -18.55 19.16
CA ARG A 170 -4.07 -19.65 19.80
C ARG A 170 -4.89 -20.93 20.03
N ASP A 171 -6.03 -21.09 19.38
CA ASP A 171 -6.80 -22.35 19.35
C ASP A 171 -6.32 -23.23 18.17
N ALA A 172 -5.10 -23.75 18.32
CA ALA A 172 -4.40 -24.47 17.26
C ALA A 172 -5.06 -25.82 16.91
N GLU A 173 -5.69 -26.47 17.87
CA GLU A 173 -6.34 -27.78 17.66
C GLU A 173 -7.57 -27.62 16.75
N ARG A 174 -8.47 -26.71 17.10
CA ARG A 174 -9.65 -26.44 16.27
C ARG A 174 -9.29 -25.89 14.89
N ALA A 175 -8.26 -25.04 14.81
CA ALA A 175 -7.76 -24.53 13.54
C ALA A 175 -7.31 -25.66 12.60
N ARG A 176 -6.45 -26.56 13.11
CA ARG A 176 -5.97 -27.74 12.35
C ARG A 176 -7.12 -28.65 11.94
N GLY A 177 -8.08 -28.87 12.83
CA GLY A 177 -9.27 -29.67 12.54
C GLY A 177 -10.14 -29.09 11.42
N LEU A 178 -10.29 -27.78 11.35
CA LEU A 178 -11.00 -27.09 10.26
C LEU A 178 -10.23 -27.22 8.94
N TRP A 179 -8.93 -26.97 8.93
CA TRP A 179 -8.10 -27.09 7.74
C TRP A 179 -8.04 -28.53 7.21
N ALA A 180 -7.96 -29.54 8.08
CA ALA A 180 -7.94 -30.95 7.67
C ALA A 180 -9.24 -31.36 6.96
N ARG A 181 -10.38 -30.85 7.43
CA ARG A 181 -11.71 -31.15 6.86
C ARG A 181 -12.05 -30.31 5.63
N ALA A 182 -11.35 -29.18 5.39
CA ALA A 182 -11.53 -28.38 4.20
C ALA A 182 -10.92 -29.10 2.99
N GLY A 183 -11.62 -30.12 2.48
CA GLY A 183 -11.26 -30.84 1.26
C GLY A 183 -11.82 -30.15 0.02
N GLY A 184 -11.34 -30.51 -1.17
CA GLY A 184 -11.94 -30.06 -2.41
C GLY A 184 -10.98 -29.65 -3.53
N ALA A 185 -11.45 -28.77 -4.41
CA ALA A 185 -10.75 -28.32 -5.60
C ALA A 185 -9.38 -27.68 -5.29
N ALA A 186 -8.56 -27.52 -6.33
CA ALA A 186 -7.23 -26.92 -6.25
C ALA A 186 -7.21 -25.57 -5.53
N GLU A 187 -8.24 -24.75 -5.73
CA GLU A 187 -8.42 -23.45 -5.06
C GLU A 187 -8.47 -23.57 -3.52
N ILE A 188 -9.23 -24.54 -2.99
CA ILE A 188 -9.34 -24.77 -1.55
C ILE A 188 -8.03 -25.32 -0.99
N THR A 189 -7.35 -26.16 -1.76
CA THR A 189 -6.03 -26.68 -1.39
C THR A 189 -5.01 -25.55 -1.27
N LEU A 190 -5.00 -24.60 -2.19
CA LEU A 190 -4.15 -23.41 -2.13
C LEU A 190 -4.53 -22.47 -0.98
N ALA A 191 -5.84 -22.24 -0.76
CA ALA A 191 -6.30 -21.44 0.38
C ALA A 191 -5.81 -22.00 1.72
N ARG A 192 -5.93 -23.34 1.88
CA ARG A 192 -5.44 -24.06 3.06
C ARG A 192 -3.91 -23.97 3.18
N ALA A 193 -3.19 -24.17 2.08
CA ALA A 193 -1.74 -24.10 2.06
C ALA A 193 -1.25 -22.68 2.43
N ALA A 194 -1.88 -21.63 1.92
CA ALA A 194 -1.59 -20.25 2.29
C ALA A 194 -1.82 -20.00 3.80
N ALA A 195 -2.96 -20.47 4.34
CA ALA A 195 -3.27 -20.37 5.76
C ALA A 195 -2.27 -21.11 6.65
N GLN A 196 -1.90 -22.34 6.26
CA GLN A 196 -0.92 -23.15 6.97
C GLN A 196 0.50 -22.58 6.84
N GLY A 197 0.82 -21.96 5.72
CA GLY A 197 2.08 -21.24 5.52
C GLY A 197 2.21 -20.02 6.45
N ARG A 198 1.16 -19.21 6.57
CA ARG A 198 1.11 -18.13 7.58
C ARG A 198 1.29 -18.64 9.01
N ALA A 199 0.76 -19.81 9.29
CA ALA A 199 0.89 -20.50 10.58
C ALA A 199 2.25 -21.21 10.76
N GLN A 200 3.15 -21.16 9.77
CA GLN A 200 4.46 -21.85 9.76
C GLN A 200 4.37 -23.38 9.95
N LEU A 201 3.27 -23.97 9.51
CA LEU A 201 3.01 -25.42 9.59
C LEU A 201 3.50 -26.19 8.36
N VAL A 202 3.81 -25.51 7.28
CA VAL A 202 4.31 -26.07 6.02
C VAL A 202 5.56 -25.30 5.61
N ASP A 203 6.60 -26.02 5.23
CA ASP A 203 7.84 -25.40 4.80
C ASP A 203 7.71 -24.67 3.45
N ALA A 204 8.57 -23.66 3.26
CA ALA A 204 8.54 -22.80 2.07
C ALA A 204 8.70 -23.58 0.75
N LYS A 205 9.54 -24.64 0.75
CA LYS A 205 9.81 -25.44 -0.45
C LYS A 205 8.59 -26.24 -0.88
N SER A 206 7.86 -26.83 0.07
CA SER A 206 6.62 -27.55 -0.17
C SER A 206 5.51 -26.63 -0.64
N LEU A 207 5.35 -25.45 -0.03
CA LEU A 207 4.41 -24.42 -0.47
C LEU A 207 4.70 -23.96 -1.90
N GLN A 208 5.97 -23.69 -2.22
CA GLN A 208 6.36 -23.22 -3.54
C GLN A 208 6.11 -24.28 -4.61
N ARG A 209 6.41 -25.55 -4.35
CA ARG A 209 6.08 -26.64 -5.28
C ARG A 209 4.57 -26.71 -5.56
N LEU A 210 3.75 -26.64 -4.52
CA LEU A 210 2.30 -26.64 -4.68
C LEU A 210 1.82 -25.46 -5.55
N ALA A 211 2.38 -24.28 -5.33
CA ALA A 211 2.07 -23.08 -6.11
C ALA A 211 2.54 -23.24 -7.57
N ASP A 212 3.75 -23.77 -7.80
CA ASP A 212 4.28 -24.02 -9.14
C ASP A 212 3.40 -25.03 -9.91
N ASP A 213 2.94 -26.08 -9.27
CA ASP A 213 2.04 -27.07 -9.88
C ASP A 213 0.67 -26.45 -10.22
N ALA A 214 0.10 -25.68 -9.29
CA ALA A 214 -1.18 -25.02 -9.51
C ALA A 214 -1.11 -23.92 -10.59
N SER A 215 0.02 -23.23 -10.72
CA SER A 215 0.22 -22.16 -11.71
C SER A 215 0.22 -22.64 -13.15
N ARG A 216 0.43 -23.95 -13.39
CA ARG A 216 0.41 -24.58 -14.71
C ARG A 216 -1.01 -24.83 -15.25
N ALA A 217 -2.03 -24.63 -14.42
CA ALA A 217 -3.41 -24.81 -14.89
C ALA A 217 -3.75 -23.82 -15.99
N ARG A 218 -4.47 -24.31 -17.03
CA ARG A 218 -4.82 -23.51 -18.21
C ARG A 218 -5.63 -22.26 -17.86
N GLU A 219 -6.50 -22.38 -16.88
CA GLU A 219 -7.32 -21.29 -16.38
C GLU A 219 -7.21 -21.21 -14.85
N LEU A 220 -6.90 -20.02 -14.37
CA LEU A 220 -6.79 -19.73 -12.95
C LEU A 220 -7.90 -18.77 -12.56
N SER A 221 -8.68 -19.15 -11.53
CA SER A 221 -9.65 -18.22 -10.94
C SER A 221 -8.92 -17.01 -10.32
N PRO A 222 -9.58 -15.85 -10.20
CA PRO A 222 -8.99 -14.69 -9.51
C PRO A 222 -8.55 -15.03 -8.07
N ARG A 223 -9.32 -15.83 -7.37
CA ARG A 223 -9.00 -16.29 -6.01
C ARG A 223 -7.77 -17.21 -5.98
N THR A 224 -7.65 -18.12 -6.94
CA THR A 224 -6.45 -18.95 -7.11
C THR A 224 -5.21 -18.08 -7.35
N ARG A 225 -5.31 -17.08 -8.22
CA ARG A 225 -4.21 -16.13 -8.49
C ARG A 225 -3.79 -15.37 -7.23
N ARG A 226 -4.73 -14.91 -6.42
CA ARG A 226 -4.44 -14.26 -5.14
C ARG A 226 -3.65 -15.17 -4.20
N TYR A 227 -4.06 -16.42 -4.04
CA TYR A 227 -3.30 -17.38 -3.22
C TYR A 227 -1.92 -17.68 -3.77
N LEU A 228 -1.75 -17.73 -5.09
CA LEU A 228 -0.42 -17.85 -5.70
C LEU A 228 0.46 -16.65 -5.38
N ILE A 229 -0.06 -15.43 -5.49
CA ILE A 229 0.67 -14.21 -5.09
C ILE A 229 1.10 -14.30 -3.63
N GLU A 230 0.19 -14.66 -2.73
CA GLU A 230 0.48 -14.79 -1.31
C GLU A 230 1.57 -15.82 -1.03
N ILE A 231 1.44 -17.03 -1.61
CA ILE A 231 2.41 -18.12 -1.39
C ILE A 231 3.77 -17.76 -1.97
N TYR A 232 3.85 -17.30 -3.22
CA TYR A 232 5.11 -16.91 -3.83
C TYR A 232 5.80 -15.78 -3.06
N THR A 233 5.06 -14.79 -2.59
CA THR A 233 5.60 -13.70 -1.76
C THR A 233 6.16 -14.26 -0.45
N ALA A 234 5.41 -15.11 0.23
CA ALA A 234 5.81 -15.70 1.51
C ALA A 234 6.99 -16.68 1.40
N THR A 235 7.19 -17.30 0.25
CA THR A 235 8.25 -18.29 0.01
C THR A 235 9.51 -17.70 -0.64
N GLY A 236 9.61 -16.37 -0.75
CA GLY A 236 10.78 -15.69 -1.30
C GLY A 236 10.90 -15.71 -2.83
N ALA A 237 9.77 -15.91 -3.54
CA ALA A 237 9.68 -15.87 -5.00
C ALA A 237 8.83 -14.68 -5.51
N PRO A 238 9.11 -13.41 -5.09
CA PRO A 238 8.26 -12.26 -5.39
C PRO A 238 8.19 -11.95 -6.90
N ASP A 239 9.20 -12.33 -7.70
CA ASP A 239 9.14 -12.14 -9.16
C ASP A 239 8.03 -13.01 -9.80
N LYS A 240 7.84 -14.25 -9.32
CA LYS A 240 6.73 -15.12 -9.74
C LYS A 240 5.38 -14.52 -9.32
N ALA A 241 5.31 -13.98 -8.10
CA ALA A 241 4.12 -13.29 -7.61
C ALA A 241 3.77 -12.08 -8.47
N LEU A 242 4.77 -11.26 -8.83
CA LEU A 242 4.60 -10.10 -9.71
C LEU A 242 4.12 -10.50 -11.11
N ALA A 243 4.68 -11.58 -11.68
CA ALA A 243 4.22 -12.11 -12.96
C ALA A 243 2.75 -12.55 -12.92
N VAL A 244 2.31 -13.23 -11.84
CA VAL A 244 0.89 -13.59 -11.65
C VAL A 244 0.00 -12.35 -11.50
N ALA A 245 0.45 -11.33 -10.77
CA ALA A 245 -0.29 -10.09 -10.59
C ALA A 245 -0.48 -9.31 -11.89
N ARG A 246 0.54 -9.30 -12.76
CA ARG A 246 0.54 -8.59 -14.05
C ARG A 246 -0.12 -9.37 -15.20
N ALA A 247 -0.21 -10.71 -15.11
CA ALA A 247 -0.73 -11.56 -16.18
C ALA A 247 -2.21 -11.31 -16.50
N ALA A 248 -2.95 -10.67 -15.59
CA ALA A 248 -4.33 -10.26 -15.79
C ALA A 248 -4.58 -8.96 -15.01
N ASP A 249 -5.60 -8.21 -15.41
CA ASP A 249 -6.20 -7.21 -14.52
C ASP A 249 -6.92 -7.96 -13.39
N LEU A 250 -6.14 -8.33 -12.37
CA LEU A 250 -6.57 -9.21 -11.29
C LEU A 250 -7.72 -8.60 -10.49
N GLY A 251 -7.73 -7.29 -10.34
CA GLY A 251 -8.82 -6.61 -9.65
C GLY A 251 -10.14 -6.72 -10.42
N MET A 252 -10.13 -6.51 -11.76
CA MET A 252 -11.32 -6.65 -12.58
C MET A 252 -11.80 -8.10 -12.63
N ALA A 253 -10.89 -9.07 -12.69
CA ALA A 253 -11.23 -10.49 -12.66
C ALA A 253 -11.88 -10.90 -11.32
N SER A 254 -11.37 -10.39 -10.21
CA SER A 254 -11.97 -10.59 -8.88
C SER A 254 -13.37 -9.98 -8.78
N TYR A 255 -13.54 -8.77 -9.32
CA TYR A 255 -14.87 -8.13 -9.40
C TYR A 255 -15.88 -8.98 -10.18
N VAL A 256 -15.51 -9.46 -11.36
CA VAL A 256 -16.42 -10.26 -12.20
C VAL A 256 -16.83 -11.55 -11.50
N GLU A 257 -15.92 -12.20 -10.79
CA GLU A 257 -16.22 -13.40 -10.00
C GLU A 257 -17.23 -13.08 -8.89
N ARG A 258 -16.96 -12.05 -8.08
CA ARG A 258 -17.87 -11.62 -7.01
C ARG A 258 -19.25 -11.23 -7.54
N PHE A 259 -19.28 -10.51 -8.66
CA PHE A 259 -20.53 -10.14 -9.31
C PHE A 259 -21.37 -11.34 -9.71
N LYS A 260 -20.75 -12.36 -10.32
CA LYS A 260 -21.44 -13.61 -10.69
C LYS A 260 -22.02 -14.33 -9.47
N VAL A 261 -21.24 -14.39 -8.38
CA VAL A 261 -21.65 -15.05 -7.14
C VAL A 261 -22.78 -14.29 -6.45
N LEU A 262 -22.72 -12.97 -6.41
CA LEU A 262 -23.74 -12.12 -5.79
C LEU A 262 -25.01 -11.93 -6.64
N LYS A 263 -25.10 -12.56 -7.82
CA LYS A 263 -26.28 -12.61 -8.71
C LYS A 263 -27.10 -11.33 -8.78
N GLY A 264 -26.84 -10.51 -9.77
CA GLY A 264 -27.66 -9.33 -10.05
C GLY A 264 -27.43 -8.15 -9.12
N THR A 265 -26.27 -8.03 -8.53
CA THR A 265 -25.77 -6.79 -7.96
C THR A 265 -25.90 -5.69 -9.03
N PRO A 266 -26.34 -4.46 -8.68
CA PRO A 266 -26.47 -3.40 -9.67
C PRO A 266 -25.18 -3.21 -10.47
N LYS A 267 -25.30 -2.97 -11.77
CA LYS A 267 -24.17 -2.81 -12.71
C LYS A 267 -23.17 -1.72 -12.31
N SER A 268 -23.54 -0.86 -11.39
CA SER A 268 -22.74 0.26 -10.90
C SER A 268 -21.92 -0.05 -9.64
N ILE A 269 -21.87 -1.30 -9.19
CA ILE A 269 -21.19 -1.63 -7.92
C ILE A 269 -20.08 -2.65 -8.18
N ASN A 270 -18.88 -2.15 -8.20
CA ASN A 270 -17.68 -2.97 -8.23
C ASN A 270 -17.20 -3.21 -6.79
N LEU A 271 -17.02 -4.47 -6.43
CA LEU A 271 -16.47 -4.85 -5.15
C LEU A 271 -14.96 -4.91 -5.27
N TYR A 272 -14.30 -4.10 -4.49
CA TYR A 272 -12.85 -4.16 -4.40
C TYR A 272 -12.42 -5.29 -3.47
N ASP A 273 -11.33 -5.96 -3.80
CA ASP A 273 -10.78 -7.05 -2.97
C ASP A 273 -9.71 -6.50 -2.01
N LEU A 274 -10.12 -6.15 -0.79
CA LEU A 274 -9.24 -5.66 0.25
C LEU A 274 -8.06 -6.64 0.53
N ALA A 275 -8.34 -7.94 0.49
CA ALA A 275 -7.31 -8.96 0.70
C ALA A 275 -6.25 -8.92 -0.41
N LEU A 276 -6.67 -8.71 -1.67
CA LEU A 276 -5.73 -8.54 -2.80
C LEU A 276 -4.82 -7.32 -2.61
N LEU A 277 -5.35 -6.17 -2.17
CA LEU A 277 -4.53 -4.99 -1.91
C LEU A 277 -3.50 -5.24 -0.82
N THR A 278 -3.90 -5.93 0.23
CA THR A 278 -3.01 -6.30 1.33
C THR A 278 -1.88 -7.21 0.82
N ASP A 279 -2.21 -8.19 -0.02
CA ASP A 279 -1.24 -9.10 -0.63
C ASP A 279 -0.28 -8.34 -1.57
N LEU A 280 -0.80 -7.40 -2.38
CA LEU A 280 0.02 -6.55 -3.26
C LEU A 280 0.92 -5.61 -2.48
N THR A 281 0.44 -5.02 -1.38
CA THR A 281 1.27 -4.19 -0.49
C THR A 281 2.48 -4.99 0.01
N ARG A 282 2.25 -6.21 0.48
CA ARG A 282 3.31 -7.09 0.94
C ARG A 282 4.25 -7.49 -0.19
N LEU A 283 3.73 -7.85 -1.36
CA LEU A 283 4.51 -8.19 -2.54
C LEU A 283 5.47 -7.06 -2.91
N TYR A 284 4.99 -5.84 -3.03
CA TYR A 284 5.83 -4.70 -3.41
C TYR A 284 6.88 -4.38 -2.34
N ARG A 285 6.59 -4.60 -1.05
CA ARG A 285 7.60 -4.48 0.02
C ARG A 285 8.70 -5.55 -0.11
N GLU A 286 8.36 -6.80 -0.40
CA GLU A 286 9.36 -7.86 -0.61
C GLU A 286 10.20 -7.62 -1.87
N LEU A 287 9.61 -7.12 -2.94
CA LEU A 287 10.35 -6.69 -4.14
C LEU A 287 11.30 -5.54 -3.82
N ALA A 288 10.84 -4.53 -3.07
CA ALA A 288 11.65 -3.41 -2.63
C ALA A 288 12.83 -3.89 -1.76
N ARG A 289 12.57 -4.75 -0.78
CA ARG A 289 13.60 -5.34 0.08
C ARG A 289 14.71 -5.99 -0.76
N ARG A 290 14.33 -6.87 -1.67
CA ARG A 290 15.28 -7.61 -2.51
C ARG A 290 16.17 -6.69 -3.35
N GLN A 291 15.58 -5.66 -3.99
CA GLN A 291 16.35 -4.72 -4.81
C GLN A 291 17.29 -3.86 -3.96
N LEU A 292 16.84 -3.43 -2.79
CA LEU A 292 17.64 -2.61 -1.88
C LEU A 292 18.77 -3.42 -1.23
N GLU A 293 18.56 -4.68 -0.87
CA GLU A 293 19.63 -5.59 -0.39
C GLU A 293 20.72 -5.77 -1.46
N GLN A 294 20.33 -5.95 -2.72
CA GLN A 294 21.29 -6.04 -3.81
C GLN A 294 22.04 -4.72 -4.02
N ALA A 295 21.35 -3.56 -3.95
CA ALA A 295 21.97 -2.26 -4.05
C ALA A 295 22.96 -1.98 -2.89
N ALA A 296 22.66 -2.49 -1.70
CA ALA A 296 23.50 -2.34 -0.51
C ALA A 296 24.86 -3.07 -0.61
N ALA A 297 25.04 -3.98 -1.56
CA ALA A 297 26.33 -4.61 -1.86
C ALA A 297 27.34 -3.62 -2.48
N ASP A 298 26.89 -2.55 -3.15
CA ASP A 298 27.76 -1.48 -3.64
C ASP A 298 27.99 -0.44 -2.54
N ALA A 299 29.26 -0.17 -2.23
CA ALA A 299 29.63 0.73 -1.14
C ALA A 299 29.08 2.17 -1.30
N ARG A 300 28.87 2.65 -2.53
CA ARG A 300 28.32 3.97 -2.82
C ARG A 300 26.83 4.03 -2.60
N MET A 301 26.10 2.94 -2.94
CA MET A 301 24.64 2.85 -2.80
C MET A 301 24.21 2.42 -1.41
N LYS A 302 25.10 1.75 -0.66
CA LYS A 302 24.83 1.17 0.65
C LYS A 302 24.16 2.12 1.63
N PRO A 303 24.60 3.37 1.84
CA PRO A 303 23.93 4.27 2.79
C PRO A 303 22.47 4.55 2.45
N SER A 304 22.19 4.82 1.18
CA SER A 304 20.80 5.07 0.73
C SER A 304 19.96 3.80 0.79
N ALA A 305 20.52 2.66 0.38
CA ALA A 305 19.83 1.38 0.42
C ALA A 305 19.44 0.98 1.86
N GLU A 306 20.35 1.14 2.82
CA GLU A 306 20.06 0.84 4.24
C GLU A 306 18.98 1.77 4.83
N TYR A 307 18.98 3.04 4.43
CA TYR A 307 17.93 3.98 4.85
C TYR A 307 16.53 3.50 4.40
N TYR A 308 16.38 3.08 3.13
CA TYR A 308 15.11 2.57 2.61
C TYR A 308 14.79 1.15 3.08
N LEU A 309 15.81 0.29 3.31
CA LEU A 309 15.61 -1.04 3.91
C LEU A 309 14.96 -0.96 5.29
N ALA A 310 15.38 0.01 6.11
CA ALA A 310 14.75 0.23 7.41
C ALA A 310 13.24 0.54 7.27
N GLU A 311 12.85 1.28 6.24
CA GLU A 311 11.43 1.59 5.96
C GLU A 311 10.66 0.35 5.54
N VAL A 312 11.19 -0.38 4.57
CA VAL A 312 10.59 -1.60 4.05
C VAL A 312 10.40 -2.64 5.17
N LEU A 313 11.45 -2.90 5.93
CA LEU A 313 11.44 -3.90 7.00
C LEU A 313 10.49 -3.53 8.14
N SER A 314 10.43 -2.24 8.50
CA SER A 314 9.44 -1.74 9.45
C SER A 314 8.02 -1.98 8.96
N GLY A 315 7.76 -1.77 7.66
CA GLY A 315 6.47 -2.06 7.04
C GLY A 315 6.12 -3.55 6.93
N LEU A 316 7.14 -4.42 6.85
CA LEU A 316 6.98 -5.88 6.88
C LEU A 316 6.83 -6.43 8.31
N GLY A 317 6.97 -5.60 9.35
CA GLY A 317 6.91 -6.01 10.75
C GLY A 317 8.23 -6.56 11.31
N ALA A 318 9.32 -6.53 10.54
CA ALA A 318 10.66 -6.95 10.95
C ALA A 318 11.38 -5.82 11.72
N SER A 319 10.81 -5.42 12.86
CA SER A 319 11.22 -4.21 13.61
C SER A 319 12.66 -4.27 14.11
N ASP A 320 13.16 -5.43 14.54
CA ASP A 320 14.53 -5.57 15.06
C ASP A 320 15.56 -5.42 13.94
N GLU A 321 15.29 -6.02 12.79
CA GLU A 321 16.13 -5.90 11.60
C GLU A 321 16.11 -4.46 11.07
N ALA A 322 14.94 -3.83 11.00
CA ALA A 322 14.78 -2.43 10.63
C ALA A 322 15.59 -1.50 11.53
N LEU A 323 15.57 -1.74 12.85
CA LEU A 323 16.34 -0.98 13.82
C LEU A 323 17.86 -1.11 13.57
N THR A 324 18.34 -2.30 13.23
CA THR A 324 19.75 -2.54 12.91
C THR A 324 20.21 -1.66 11.74
N TYR A 325 19.41 -1.58 10.67
CA TYR A 325 19.71 -0.72 9.52
C TYR A 325 19.68 0.78 9.86
N VAL A 326 18.70 1.23 10.65
CA VAL A 326 18.66 2.63 11.12
C VAL A 326 19.89 2.98 11.95
N GLN A 327 20.28 2.12 12.88
CA GLN A 327 21.46 2.33 13.73
C GLN A 327 22.74 2.36 12.91
N ALA A 328 22.90 1.44 11.97
CA ALA A 328 24.05 1.43 11.05
C ALA A 328 24.11 2.72 10.22
N PHE A 329 22.97 3.22 9.75
CA PHE A 329 22.88 4.49 9.03
C PHE A 329 23.27 5.68 9.92
N LEU A 330 22.75 5.75 11.14
CA LEU A 330 23.02 6.82 12.11
C LEU A 330 24.46 6.84 12.60
N ALA A 331 25.13 5.68 12.67
CA ALA A 331 26.52 5.56 13.10
C ALA A 331 27.53 6.17 12.12
N ARG A 332 27.11 6.48 10.87
CA ARG A 332 28.03 7.06 9.88
C ARG A 332 28.25 8.56 10.12
N PRO A 333 29.54 8.98 10.31
CA PRO A 333 29.84 10.41 10.60
C PRO A 333 29.45 11.35 9.48
N GLN A 334 29.43 10.85 8.23
CA GLN A 334 29.19 11.66 7.01
C GLN A 334 27.72 11.79 6.63
N THR A 335 26.80 11.25 7.44
CA THR A 335 25.36 11.34 7.17
C THR A 335 24.92 12.82 7.31
N PRO A 336 24.38 13.45 6.26
CA PRO A 336 23.87 14.82 6.32
C PRO A 336 22.80 14.96 7.43
N ALA A 337 22.79 16.14 8.10
CA ALA A 337 21.93 16.39 9.26
C ALA A 337 20.44 16.07 9.01
N GLN A 338 19.90 16.51 7.88
CA GLN A 338 18.51 16.27 7.49
C GLN A 338 18.14 14.78 7.41
N TYR A 339 19.03 13.92 6.88
CA TYR A 339 18.79 12.48 6.82
C TYR A 339 18.96 11.81 8.17
N ARG A 340 19.86 12.34 9.01
CA ARG A 340 20.04 11.89 10.37
C ARG A 340 18.77 12.13 11.20
N GLU A 341 18.19 13.33 11.09
CA GLU A 341 16.94 13.64 11.79
C GLU A 341 15.78 12.76 11.33
N ARG A 342 15.63 12.54 10.03
CA ARG A 342 14.61 11.64 9.48
C ARG A 342 14.81 10.18 9.93
N ALA A 343 16.05 9.72 9.99
CA ALA A 343 16.37 8.39 10.51
C ALA A 343 16.04 8.26 12.01
N LEU A 344 16.28 9.32 12.79
CA LEU A 344 15.88 9.36 14.21
C LEU A 344 14.35 9.32 14.39
N ALA A 345 13.61 10.06 13.56
CA ALA A 345 12.15 10.00 13.57
C ALA A 345 11.63 8.59 13.28
N ARG A 346 12.27 7.89 12.35
CA ARG A 346 11.98 6.48 12.02
C ARG A 346 12.37 5.52 13.13
N GLN A 347 13.53 5.72 13.76
CA GLN A 347 13.94 4.94 14.93
C GLN A 347 12.89 5.01 16.03
N ALA A 348 12.36 6.19 16.29
CA ALA A 348 11.29 6.39 17.26
C ALA A 348 10.01 5.65 16.86
N LEU A 349 9.62 5.66 15.57
CA LEU A 349 8.48 4.89 15.07
C LEU A 349 8.66 3.38 15.29
N ILE A 350 9.84 2.85 15.00
CA ILE A 350 10.17 1.43 15.23
C ILE A 350 10.10 1.12 16.72
N ALA A 351 10.68 1.97 17.58
CA ALA A 351 10.61 1.82 19.03
C ALA A 351 9.16 1.79 19.55
N HIS A 352 8.30 2.66 19.01
CA HIS A 352 6.87 2.64 19.37
C HIS A 352 6.20 1.31 18.99
N ARG A 353 6.47 0.80 17.78
CA ARG A 353 5.94 -0.49 17.30
C ARG A 353 6.43 -1.68 18.16
N GLN A 354 7.62 -1.56 18.76
CA GLN A 354 8.17 -2.53 19.72
C GLN A 354 7.59 -2.37 21.15
N GLY A 355 6.62 -1.46 21.34
CA GLY A 355 6.01 -1.18 22.65
C GLY A 355 6.73 -0.14 23.51
N ARG A 356 7.87 0.41 23.07
CA ARG A 356 8.64 1.48 23.77
C ARG A 356 8.04 2.86 23.49
N ARG A 357 6.76 3.02 23.83
CA ARG A 357 5.95 4.21 23.47
C ARG A 357 6.49 5.50 24.08
N ALA A 358 6.82 5.50 25.37
CA ALA A 358 7.31 6.69 26.06
C ALA A 358 8.64 7.21 25.48
N GLU A 359 9.55 6.31 25.11
CA GLU A 359 10.81 6.65 24.44
C GLU A 359 10.55 7.32 23.08
N ALA A 360 9.66 6.76 22.27
CA ALA A 360 9.32 7.29 20.97
C ALA A 360 8.69 8.69 21.05
N GLU A 361 7.72 8.88 21.95
CA GLU A 361 7.04 10.15 22.14
C GLU A 361 7.98 11.23 22.69
N SER A 362 8.90 10.86 23.60
CA SER A 362 9.96 11.75 24.10
C SER A 362 10.89 12.19 22.98
N THR A 363 11.35 11.25 22.16
CA THR A 363 12.22 11.54 21.01
C THR A 363 11.55 12.49 20.02
N TRP A 364 10.32 12.20 19.61
CA TRP A 364 9.58 13.06 18.67
C TRP A 364 9.33 14.46 19.25
N SER A 365 9.01 14.56 20.56
CA SER A 365 8.79 15.85 21.22
C SER A 365 10.06 16.68 21.27
N ALA A 366 11.20 16.09 21.62
CA ALA A 366 12.49 16.77 21.65
C ALA A 366 12.89 17.27 20.24
N MET A 367 12.72 16.43 19.21
CA MET A 367 13.00 16.83 17.83
C MET A 367 12.12 18.01 17.39
N ALA A 368 10.84 18.00 17.72
CA ALA A 368 9.94 19.10 17.37
C ALA A 368 10.30 20.40 18.10
N GLU A 369 10.71 20.32 19.37
CA GLU A 369 11.15 21.49 20.17
C GLU A 369 12.44 22.13 19.62
N GLN A 370 13.35 21.34 19.05
CA GLN A 370 14.60 21.82 18.44
C GLN A 370 14.42 22.56 17.12
N GLY A 371 13.21 22.65 16.59
CA GLY A 371 12.91 23.40 15.37
C GLY A 371 13.26 22.67 14.10
N SER A 372 13.09 21.36 14.06
CA SER A 372 13.34 20.51 12.90
C SER A 372 12.72 21.02 11.60
N ASP A 373 13.36 20.67 10.50
CA ASP A 373 12.89 20.92 9.13
C ASP A 373 11.42 20.48 8.97
N PRO A 374 10.57 21.24 8.26
CA PRO A 374 9.18 20.87 7.97
C PRO A 374 8.99 19.44 7.42
N GLU A 375 9.98 18.94 6.69
CA GLU A 375 9.98 17.57 6.17
C GLU A 375 10.17 16.52 7.30
N VAL A 376 11.04 16.82 8.25
CA VAL A 376 11.23 15.98 9.44
C VAL A 376 9.99 16.00 10.31
N LEU A 377 9.38 17.18 10.50
CA LEU A 377 8.11 17.31 11.21
C LEU A 377 6.98 16.51 10.53
N ALA A 378 6.95 16.49 9.19
CA ALA A 378 6.00 15.67 8.46
C ALA A 378 6.22 14.17 8.72
N ASP A 379 7.45 13.68 8.71
CA ASP A 379 7.77 12.28 9.02
C ASP A 379 7.35 11.91 10.45
N ILE A 380 7.56 12.81 11.43
CA ILE A 380 7.11 12.60 12.81
C ILE A 380 5.59 12.54 12.89
N VAL A 381 4.88 13.47 12.25
CA VAL A 381 3.40 13.50 12.24
C VAL A 381 2.82 12.26 11.57
N LEU A 382 3.41 11.80 10.45
CA LEU A 382 3.02 10.55 9.80
C LEU A 382 3.25 9.34 10.72
N GLY A 383 4.39 9.30 11.41
CA GLY A 383 4.67 8.28 12.42
C GLY A 383 3.62 8.27 13.54
N CYS A 384 3.26 9.45 14.07
CA CYS A 384 2.18 9.59 15.07
C CYS A 384 0.83 9.09 14.53
N ALA A 385 0.52 9.40 13.28
CA ALA A 385 -0.71 8.95 12.63
C ALA A 385 -0.73 7.43 12.46
N ASP A 386 0.39 6.83 12.05
CA ASP A 386 0.52 5.40 11.80
C ASP A 386 0.30 4.58 13.09
N VAL A 387 0.87 5.01 14.19
CA VAL A 387 0.71 4.36 15.51
C VAL A 387 -0.43 4.94 16.36
N GLN A 388 -1.24 5.81 15.79
CA GLN A 388 -2.43 6.43 16.39
C GLN A 388 -2.19 7.12 17.74
N THR A 389 -0.97 7.58 18.01
CA THR A 389 -0.61 8.27 19.26
C THR A 389 -0.98 9.76 19.21
N GLN A 390 -0.99 10.40 20.40
CA GLN A 390 -1.29 11.83 20.54
C GLN A 390 0.02 12.62 20.64
N CYS A 391 0.52 13.14 19.53
CA CYS A 391 1.74 13.93 19.52
C CYS A 391 1.47 15.43 19.79
N GLY A 392 0.89 15.78 20.92
CA GLY A 392 0.43 17.13 21.22
C GLY A 392 1.48 18.23 21.06
N LYS A 393 2.70 18.04 21.60
CA LYS A 393 3.80 18.98 21.43
C LYS A 393 4.26 19.13 19.98
N VAL A 394 4.32 18.01 19.25
CA VAL A 394 4.65 17.99 17.82
C VAL A 394 3.62 18.79 17.05
N LEU A 395 2.32 18.53 17.27
CA LEU A 395 1.23 19.22 16.57
C LEU A 395 1.21 20.72 16.88
N ALA A 396 1.48 21.12 18.13
CA ALA A 396 1.57 22.54 18.51
C ALA A 396 2.73 23.25 17.78
N ARG A 397 3.86 22.58 17.60
CA ARG A 397 4.99 23.11 16.83
C ARG A 397 4.67 23.22 15.35
N VAL A 398 4.07 22.17 14.80
CA VAL A 398 3.65 22.12 13.38
C VAL A 398 2.62 23.22 13.09
N GLY A 399 1.65 23.46 13.98
CA GLY A 399 0.68 24.56 13.84
C GLY A 399 1.37 25.90 13.65
N LYS A 400 2.38 26.22 14.47
CA LYS A 400 3.16 27.46 14.33
C LYS A 400 3.90 27.56 12.99
N VAL A 401 4.40 26.45 12.46
CA VAL A 401 5.10 26.43 11.17
C VAL A 401 4.13 26.62 10.01
N THR A 402 2.95 26.01 10.05
CA THR A 402 1.93 26.12 8.99
C THR A 402 1.24 27.49 8.97
N GLU A 403 1.04 28.12 10.12
CA GLU A 403 0.50 29.48 10.23
C GLU A 403 1.43 30.55 9.67
N ALA A 404 2.75 30.31 9.73
CA ALA A 404 3.77 31.27 9.29
C ALA A 404 4.09 31.22 7.79
N GLY A 405 3.52 30.30 7.02
CA GLY A 405 3.95 30.07 5.63
C GLY A 405 2.84 29.82 4.62
N ASP A 406 3.18 29.95 3.32
CA ASP A 406 2.33 29.53 2.21
C ASP A 406 2.13 28.00 2.28
N GLY A 407 0.87 27.56 2.39
CA GLY A 407 0.51 26.14 2.51
C GLY A 407 1.11 25.25 1.44
N ARG A 408 1.33 25.76 0.23
CA ARG A 408 2.00 25.05 -0.87
C ARG A 408 3.46 24.73 -0.57
N ARG A 409 4.16 25.59 0.19
CA ARG A 409 5.57 25.39 0.56
C ARG A 409 5.76 24.16 1.44
N TYR A 410 4.70 23.72 2.13
CA TYR A 410 4.73 22.60 3.07
C TYR A 410 3.74 21.50 2.68
N GLN A 411 3.68 21.16 1.39
CA GLN A 411 2.74 20.15 0.85
C GLN A 411 2.76 18.85 1.65
N ARG A 412 3.96 18.32 1.95
CA ARG A 412 4.11 17.08 2.72
C ARG A 412 3.65 17.24 4.17
N LEU A 413 3.90 18.39 4.79
CA LEU A 413 3.44 18.64 6.16
C LEU A 413 1.91 18.73 6.23
N ASN A 414 1.28 19.38 5.25
CA ASN A 414 -0.18 19.38 5.12
C ASN A 414 -0.75 17.98 4.88
N PHE A 415 -0.09 17.17 4.06
CA PHE A 415 -0.45 15.76 3.89
C PHE A 415 -0.34 14.98 5.21
N ALA A 416 0.75 15.15 5.95
CA ALA A 416 0.96 14.48 7.23
C ALA A 416 -0.12 14.85 8.27
N LEU A 417 -0.45 16.15 8.39
CA LEU A 417 -1.54 16.62 9.25
C LEU A 417 -2.90 16.07 8.80
N GLY A 418 -3.18 16.12 7.51
CA GLY A 418 -4.39 15.55 6.94
C GLY A 418 -4.52 14.06 7.26
N SER A 419 -3.44 13.30 7.11
CA SER A 419 -3.38 11.87 7.46
C SER A 419 -3.59 11.63 8.94
N TYR A 420 -3.01 12.45 9.81
CA TYR A 420 -3.22 12.38 11.25
C TYR A 420 -4.70 12.58 11.63
N TYR A 421 -5.35 13.64 11.10
CA TYR A 421 -6.76 13.91 11.38
C TYR A 421 -7.69 12.87 10.76
N LEU A 422 -7.36 12.33 9.59
CA LEU A 422 -8.09 11.23 8.97
C LEU A 422 -8.12 10.00 9.90
N ARG A 423 -6.95 9.63 10.49
CA ARG A 423 -6.87 8.53 11.47
C ARG A 423 -7.64 8.81 12.76
N LYS A 424 -7.72 10.07 13.17
CA LYS A 424 -8.54 10.51 14.30
C LYS A 424 -10.02 10.65 13.96
N LYS A 425 -10.43 10.35 12.71
CA LYS A 425 -11.80 10.49 12.19
C LYS A 425 -12.32 11.94 12.21
N ASP A 426 -11.43 12.91 12.27
CA ASP A 426 -11.73 14.32 12.09
C ASP A 426 -11.60 14.69 10.61
N TYR A 427 -12.61 14.28 9.86
CA TYR A 427 -12.58 14.38 8.41
C TYR A 427 -12.60 15.83 7.91
N ALA A 428 -13.20 16.74 8.67
CA ALA A 428 -13.25 18.15 8.31
C ALA A 428 -11.84 18.77 8.31
N ARG A 429 -11.06 18.54 9.39
CA ARG A 429 -9.66 18.99 9.44
C ARG A 429 -8.79 18.24 8.45
N ALA A 430 -9.01 16.94 8.24
CA ALA A 430 -8.28 16.16 7.25
C ALA A 430 -8.44 16.77 5.84
N ILE A 431 -9.67 17.08 5.41
CA ILE A 431 -9.96 17.73 4.13
C ILE A 431 -9.27 19.10 4.06
N SER A 432 -9.39 19.92 5.12
CA SER A 432 -8.80 21.26 5.13
C SER A 432 -7.30 21.25 4.89
N TYR A 433 -6.55 20.40 5.60
CA TYR A 433 -5.10 20.30 5.42
C TYR A 433 -4.70 19.69 4.09
N MET A 434 -5.33 18.59 3.65
CA MET A 434 -5.00 17.95 2.38
C MET A 434 -5.32 18.87 1.18
N GLU A 435 -6.43 19.62 1.23
CA GLU A 435 -6.76 20.61 0.20
C GLU A 435 -5.79 21.81 0.20
N ALA A 436 -5.29 22.24 1.36
CA ALA A 436 -4.26 23.28 1.46
C ALA A 436 -2.92 22.82 0.85
N GLY A 437 -2.57 21.53 1.00
CA GLY A 437 -1.36 20.96 0.40
C GLY A 437 -1.50 20.60 -1.08
N ARG A 438 -2.72 20.59 -1.63
CA ARG A 438 -2.98 20.14 -2.99
C ARG A 438 -2.66 21.23 -4.02
N ASP A 439 -1.85 20.90 -5.03
CA ASP A 439 -1.67 21.76 -6.20
C ASP A 439 -2.82 21.58 -7.19
N LYS A 440 -3.65 22.61 -7.31
CA LYS A 440 -4.81 22.67 -8.23
C LYS A 440 -4.47 23.35 -9.56
N SER A 441 -3.30 23.97 -9.67
CA SER A 441 -2.93 24.77 -10.84
C SER A 441 -2.41 23.94 -12.00
N ASN A 442 -1.90 22.73 -11.74
CA ASN A 442 -1.37 21.85 -12.76
C ASN A 442 -2.52 21.10 -13.46
N LYS A 443 -2.50 21.09 -14.81
CA LYS A 443 -3.46 20.35 -15.63
C LYS A 443 -3.37 18.82 -15.39
N ASN A 444 -2.18 18.31 -15.08
CA ASN A 444 -1.97 16.94 -14.66
C ASN A 444 -1.94 16.86 -13.14
N LYS A 445 -3.12 16.73 -12.53
CA LYS A 445 -3.30 16.74 -11.08
C LYS A 445 -2.48 15.65 -10.35
N ILE A 446 -2.20 14.52 -11.01
CA ILE A 446 -1.46 13.41 -10.43
C ILE A 446 0.04 13.67 -10.40
N GLU A 447 0.60 14.25 -11.46
CA GLU A 447 2.03 14.60 -11.47
C GLU A 447 2.40 15.66 -10.43
N ALA A 448 1.42 16.49 -10.02
CA ALA A 448 1.61 17.57 -9.06
C ALA A 448 1.36 17.18 -7.61
N ASN A 449 0.64 16.06 -7.35
CA ASN A 449 0.17 15.68 -6.02
C ASN A 449 0.60 14.25 -5.67
N ASP A 450 0.85 14.03 -4.39
CA ASP A 450 1.16 12.70 -3.87
C ASP A 450 -0.07 11.79 -3.97
N PRO A 451 0.03 10.59 -4.59
CA PRO A 451 -1.09 9.68 -4.74
C PRO A 451 -1.68 9.19 -3.41
N GLU A 452 -0.85 9.04 -2.36
CA GLU A 452 -1.32 8.64 -1.04
C GLU A 452 -2.16 9.74 -0.39
N MET A 453 -1.76 11.02 -0.58
CA MET A 453 -2.53 12.18 -0.16
C MET A 453 -3.88 12.23 -0.87
N LEU A 454 -3.90 12.01 -2.18
CA LEU A 454 -5.13 12.00 -2.96
C LEU A 454 -6.08 10.87 -2.52
N ALA A 455 -5.56 9.68 -2.24
CA ALA A 455 -6.35 8.57 -1.71
C ALA A 455 -6.96 8.91 -0.35
N GLY A 456 -6.18 9.50 0.56
CA GLY A 456 -6.65 9.93 1.87
C GLY A 456 -7.70 11.04 1.81
N LEU A 457 -7.52 12.00 0.91
CA LEU A 457 -8.49 13.08 0.67
C LEU A 457 -9.81 12.54 0.13
N ALA A 458 -9.75 11.62 -0.84
CA ALA A 458 -10.94 10.97 -1.37
C ALA A 458 -11.70 10.15 -0.30
N GLU A 459 -10.97 9.46 0.60
CA GLU A 459 -11.59 8.80 1.76
C GLU A 459 -12.29 9.80 2.67
N ALA A 460 -11.66 10.93 3.00
CA ALA A 460 -12.23 11.95 3.85
C ALA A 460 -13.52 12.58 3.23
N TYR A 461 -13.52 12.81 1.93
CA TYR A 461 -14.72 13.23 1.20
C TYR A 461 -15.82 12.19 1.23
N TYR A 462 -15.48 10.91 1.01
CA TYR A 462 -16.45 9.82 1.12
C TYR A 462 -17.07 9.76 2.52
N ARG A 463 -16.26 9.86 3.59
CA ARG A 463 -16.73 9.84 4.99
C ARG A 463 -17.62 11.02 5.35
N THR A 464 -17.45 12.14 4.69
CA THR A 464 -18.30 13.35 4.88
C THR A 464 -19.46 13.44 3.88
N LYS A 465 -19.72 12.36 3.12
CA LYS A 465 -20.76 12.29 2.08
C LYS A 465 -20.59 13.28 0.92
N LYS A 466 -19.42 13.83 0.74
CA LYS A 466 -19.03 14.62 -0.43
C LYS A 466 -18.55 13.69 -1.54
N PHE A 467 -19.48 12.86 -2.03
CA PHE A 467 -19.17 11.76 -2.94
C PHE A 467 -18.63 12.24 -4.28
N SER A 468 -19.17 13.34 -4.81
CA SER A 468 -18.73 13.87 -6.11
C SER A 468 -17.28 14.29 -6.11
N GLU A 469 -16.82 14.96 -5.03
CA GLU A 469 -15.46 15.41 -4.87
C GLU A 469 -14.49 14.21 -4.72
N GLY A 470 -14.89 13.21 -3.94
CA GLY A 470 -14.09 11.98 -3.80
C GLY A 470 -13.98 11.19 -5.10
N LEU A 471 -15.06 11.04 -5.84
CA LEU A 471 -15.10 10.35 -7.12
C LEU A 471 -14.28 11.07 -8.19
N GLU A 472 -14.28 12.40 -8.22
CA GLU A 472 -13.43 13.19 -9.13
C GLU A 472 -11.94 12.89 -8.91
N ILE A 473 -11.51 12.81 -7.66
CA ILE A 473 -10.12 12.48 -7.32
C ILE A 473 -9.78 11.08 -7.82
N PHE A 474 -10.61 10.08 -7.56
CA PHE A 474 -10.35 8.72 -8.03
C PHE A 474 -10.41 8.58 -9.54
N PHE A 475 -11.28 9.32 -10.20
CA PHE A 475 -11.32 9.37 -11.66
C PHE A 475 -9.96 9.85 -12.23
N GLU A 476 -9.39 10.90 -11.66
CA GLU A 476 -8.08 11.38 -12.07
C GLU A 476 -6.97 10.34 -11.77
N MET A 477 -6.98 9.76 -10.56
CA MET A 477 -6.00 8.74 -10.19
C MET A 477 -6.07 7.49 -11.07
N SER A 478 -7.25 7.08 -11.53
CA SER A 478 -7.43 5.87 -12.34
C SER A 478 -6.75 5.92 -13.71
N LYS A 479 -6.37 7.11 -14.17
CA LYS A 479 -5.64 7.30 -15.43
C LYS A 479 -4.21 6.75 -15.36
N GLU A 480 -3.57 6.88 -14.19
CA GLU A 480 -2.19 6.42 -13.98
C GLU A 480 -2.13 5.15 -13.12
N PHE A 481 -3.13 4.92 -12.28
CA PHE A 481 -3.22 3.77 -11.37
C PHE A 481 -4.51 2.99 -11.61
N PRO A 482 -4.53 2.05 -12.56
CA PRO A 482 -5.76 1.31 -12.95
C PRO A 482 -6.47 0.61 -11.79
N VAL A 483 -5.71 0.19 -10.77
CA VAL A 483 -6.25 -0.43 -9.54
C VAL A 483 -7.25 0.47 -8.80
N VAL A 484 -7.13 1.78 -8.94
CA VAL A 484 -8.01 2.78 -8.30
C VAL A 484 -9.44 2.76 -8.89
N ARG A 485 -9.60 2.33 -10.14
CA ARG A 485 -10.92 2.27 -10.81
C ARG A 485 -11.94 1.46 -10.00
N GLN A 486 -11.52 0.36 -9.42
CA GLN A 486 -12.41 -0.51 -8.66
C GLN A 486 -12.88 0.14 -7.35
N ILE A 487 -12.01 0.90 -6.69
CA ILE A 487 -12.38 1.66 -5.49
C ILE A 487 -13.36 2.77 -5.86
N GLN A 488 -13.10 3.48 -6.96
CA GLN A 488 -13.99 4.50 -7.50
C GLN A 488 -15.39 3.93 -7.77
N GLU A 489 -15.46 2.79 -8.43
CA GLU A 489 -16.72 2.14 -8.79
C GLU A 489 -17.47 1.61 -7.55
N ALA A 490 -16.75 1.10 -6.53
CA ALA A 490 -17.34 0.71 -5.25
C ALA A 490 -17.98 1.92 -4.54
N MET A 491 -17.26 3.04 -4.45
CA MET A 491 -17.78 4.27 -3.85
C MET A 491 -18.98 4.84 -4.61
N GLN A 492 -18.93 4.81 -5.94
CA GLN A 492 -20.06 5.23 -6.79
C GLN A 492 -21.30 4.36 -6.55
N GLY A 493 -21.08 3.05 -6.34
CA GLY A 493 -22.15 2.13 -6.00
C GLY A 493 -22.84 2.50 -4.68
N VAL A 494 -22.08 2.77 -3.63
CA VAL A 494 -22.65 3.22 -2.34
C VAL A 494 -23.40 4.53 -2.47
N TYR A 495 -22.83 5.50 -3.19
CA TYR A 495 -23.50 6.79 -3.46
C TYR A 495 -24.83 6.60 -4.17
N SER A 496 -24.91 5.77 -5.21
CA SER A 496 -26.13 5.48 -5.93
C SER A 496 -27.19 4.77 -5.06
N MET A 497 -26.78 3.96 -4.09
CA MET A 497 -27.69 3.33 -3.13
C MET A 497 -28.27 4.34 -2.14
N GLU A 498 -27.43 5.28 -1.66
CA GLU A 498 -27.88 6.33 -0.74
C GLU A 498 -28.85 7.31 -1.42
N GLN A 499 -28.60 7.67 -2.68
CA GLN A 499 -29.52 8.53 -3.44
C GLN A 499 -30.90 7.90 -3.65
N ARG A 500 -30.97 6.59 -3.94
CA ARG A 500 -32.25 5.88 -4.06
C ARG A 500 -33.01 5.86 -2.74
N SER A 501 -32.35 5.54 -1.65
CA SER A 501 -32.97 5.54 -0.32
C SER A 501 -33.50 6.91 0.09
N ALA A 502 -32.81 7.99 -0.31
CA ALA A 502 -33.25 9.37 -0.08
C ALA A 502 -34.42 9.78 -0.99
N GLY A 503 -34.51 9.20 -2.20
CA GLY A 503 -35.65 9.40 -3.13
C GLY A 503 -36.93 8.73 -2.65
N ASP A 504 -36.82 7.51 -2.14
CA ASP A 504 -37.94 6.73 -1.60
C ASP A 504 -38.58 7.37 -0.36
N VAL A 505 -37.79 8.14 0.43
CA VAL A 505 -38.31 8.92 1.58
C VAL A 505 -39.05 10.17 1.16
N LYS A 506 -38.85 10.68 -0.05
CA LYS A 506 -39.59 11.86 -0.57
C LYS A 506 -40.91 11.51 -1.21
N ILE A 507 -41.23 10.24 -1.38
CA ILE A 507 -42.51 9.74 -1.99
C ILE A 507 -43.48 9.26 -0.89
N LEU A 508 -43.04 9.18 0.35
CA LEU A 508 -43.88 8.94 1.53
C LEU A 508 -44.19 10.25 2.25
#